data_02a295629de167661b55b072972f6ed5
#
_entry.id   02a295629de167661b55b072972f6ed5
#
_cell.length_a   1.000
_cell.length_b   1.000
_cell.length_c   1.000
_cell.angle_alpha   90.00
_cell.angle_beta   90.00
_cell.angle_gamma   90.00
#
_symmetry.space_group_name_H-M   'P 1'
#
loop_
_entity.id
_entity.type
_entity.pdbx_description
1 polymer ?
#
loop_
_entity_poly.entity_id
_entity_poly.type
_entity_poly.pdbx_seq_one_letter_code
_entity_poly.pdbx_strand_id
1 'polypeptide(L)'
;MKVRTLLVVTAVVSSILGAVIAYLVLTVPNDLAADALLKQAHRDVAAGKTDKARESLSRIIQQYPRTDGAAAATVALMRLGVQERDRLAKQLEAVRRDATAQKQQLAALQAQVTELANAPPKVIVEKPAPKPAKKPAKRRRRRR
;
A
#
# COMPACT_ATOMS: atom_id res chain seq x y z
N MET A 1 66.51 25.27 -29.50
CA MET A 1 65.19 25.63 -28.98
C MET A 1 64.14 24.52 -29.16
N LYS A 2 64.16 23.73 -30.23
CA LYS A 2 63.12 22.68 -30.51
C LYS A 2 63.00 21.56 -29.47
N VAL A 3 64.10 21.11 -28.84
CA VAL A 3 64.11 20.02 -27.85
C VAL A 3 63.45 20.44 -26.54
N ARG A 4 63.63 21.66 -26.07
CA ARG A 4 63.01 22.14 -24.83
C ARG A 4 61.49 22.28 -24.96
N THR A 5 61.03 22.78 -26.13
CA THR A 5 59.57 22.85 -26.40
C THR A 5 58.93 21.48 -26.51
N LEU A 6 59.61 20.50 -27.08
CA LEU A 6 59.11 19.13 -27.18
C LEU A 6 59.02 18.47 -25.80
N LEU A 7 59.96 18.68 -24.90
CA LEU A 7 59.93 18.19 -23.52
C LEU A 7 58.76 18.82 -22.71
N VAL A 8 58.54 20.12 -22.90
CA VAL A 8 57.43 20.80 -22.19
C VAL A 8 56.08 20.29 -22.70
N VAL A 9 55.92 20.14 -24.00
CA VAL A 9 54.66 19.60 -24.58
C VAL A 9 54.41 18.15 -24.09
N THR A 10 55.38 17.27 -24.10
CA THR A 10 55.22 15.90 -23.61
C THR A 10 54.86 15.88 -22.12
N ALA A 11 55.47 16.72 -21.29
CA ALA A 11 55.19 16.79 -19.86
C ALA A 11 53.74 17.26 -19.61
N VAL A 12 53.24 18.26 -20.34
CA VAL A 12 51.87 18.76 -20.23
C VAL A 12 50.88 17.68 -20.66
N VAL A 13 51.09 17.05 -21.81
CA VAL A 13 50.18 15.98 -22.30
C VAL A 13 50.13 14.80 -21.31
N SER A 14 51.29 14.39 -20.80
CA SER A 14 51.37 13.30 -19.81
C SER A 14 50.64 13.65 -18.49
N SER A 15 50.76 14.90 -18.05
CA SER A 15 50.07 15.39 -16.86
C SER A 15 48.54 15.39 -17.05
N ILE A 16 48.06 15.85 -18.21
CA ILE A 16 46.61 15.86 -18.53
C ILE A 16 46.10 14.42 -18.60
N LEU A 17 46.83 13.52 -19.28
CA LEU A 17 46.47 12.08 -19.37
C LEU A 17 46.42 11.43 -18.00
N GLY A 18 47.39 11.68 -17.14
CA GLY A 18 47.40 11.21 -15.77
C GLY A 18 46.22 11.70 -14.94
N ALA A 19 45.87 12.96 -15.08
CA ALA A 19 44.70 13.55 -14.41
C ALA A 19 43.36 12.92 -14.89
N VAL A 20 43.22 12.68 -16.19
CA VAL A 20 42.04 11.99 -16.76
C VAL A 20 41.92 10.55 -16.26
N ILE A 21 43.03 9.80 -16.26
CA ILE A 21 43.04 8.41 -15.74
C ILE A 21 42.66 8.42 -14.26
N ALA A 22 43.25 9.28 -13.45
CA ALA A 22 42.92 9.39 -12.02
C ALA A 22 41.44 9.70 -11.79
N TYR A 23 40.89 10.62 -12.58
CA TYR A 23 39.46 10.96 -12.54
C TYR A 23 38.59 9.74 -12.88
N LEU A 24 38.89 9.01 -13.96
CA LEU A 24 38.15 7.82 -14.36
C LEU A 24 38.19 6.71 -13.31
N VAL A 25 39.35 6.47 -12.71
CA VAL A 25 39.54 5.45 -11.67
C VAL A 25 38.73 5.79 -10.41
N LEU A 26 38.53 7.06 -10.11
CA LEU A 26 37.76 7.48 -8.92
C LEU A 26 36.26 7.55 -9.16
N THR A 27 35.80 7.82 -10.39
CA THR A 27 34.36 8.02 -10.67
C THR A 27 33.67 6.77 -11.19
N VAL A 28 34.30 6.02 -12.10
CA VAL A 28 33.67 4.85 -12.74
C VAL A 28 33.19 3.76 -11.76
N PRO A 29 33.96 3.35 -10.72
CA PRO A 29 33.48 2.36 -9.78
C PRO A 29 32.26 2.83 -8.97
N ASN A 30 32.18 4.13 -8.68
CA ASN A 30 31.05 4.70 -7.96
C ASN A 30 29.78 4.70 -8.82
N ASP A 31 29.85 5.00 -10.10
CA ASP A 31 28.73 4.97 -11.03
C ASP A 31 28.19 3.55 -11.21
N LEU A 32 29.10 2.56 -11.38
CA LEU A 32 28.70 1.16 -11.49
C LEU A 32 28.02 0.64 -10.20
N ALA A 33 28.52 1.03 -9.04
CA ALA A 33 27.93 0.65 -7.76
C ALA A 33 26.55 1.30 -7.56
N ALA A 34 26.41 2.58 -7.91
CA ALA A 34 25.14 3.29 -7.87
C ALA A 34 24.12 2.65 -8.82
N ASP A 35 24.51 2.29 -10.04
CA ASP A 35 23.64 1.61 -11.02
C ASP A 35 23.20 0.23 -10.56
N ALA A 36 24.07 -0.54 -9.94
CA ALA A 36 23.73 -1.84 -9.40
C ALA A 36 22.66 -1.74 -8.31
N LEU A 37 22.82 -0.79 -7.38
CA LEU A 37 21.83 -0.50 -6.34
C LEU A 37 20.54 0.03 -6.91
N LEU A 38 20.58 0.88 -7.95
CA LEU A 38 19.39 1.40 -8.62
C LEU A 38 18.59 0.28 -9.28
N LYS A 39 19.26 -0.64 -9.97
CA LYS A 39 18.63 -1.84 -10.54
C LYS A 39 17.99 -2.72 -9.47
N GLN A 40 18.64 -2.86 -8.32
CA GLN A 40 18.08 -3.59 -7.18
C GLN A 40 16.82 -2.88 -6.65
N ALA A 41 16.88 -1.57 -6.43
CA ALA A 41 15.74 -0.79 -6.00
C ALA A 41 14.54 -0.92 -6.95
N HIS A 42 14.77 -0.87 -8.27
CA HIS A 42 13.71 -1.09 -9.26
C HIS A 42 13.08 -2.49 -9.16
N ARG A 43 13.88 -3.53 -8.92
CA ARG A 43 13.36 -4.90 -8.69
C ARG A 43 12.52 -4.97 -7.42
N ASP A 44 12.96 -4.29 -6.35
CA ASP A 44 12.22 -4.27 -5.09
C ASP A 44 10.89 -3.51 -5.24
N VAL A 45 10.84 -2.41 -6.02
CA VAL A 45 9.60 -1.72 -6.38
C VAL A 45 8.67 -2.66 -7.15
N ALA A 46 9.18 -3.36 -8.17
CA ALA A 46 8.39 -4.30 -8.96
C ALA A 46 7.87 -5.48 -8.13
N ALA A 47 8.61 -5.89 -7.09
CA ALA A 47 8.21 -6.92 -6.13
C ALA A 47 7.26 -6.40 -5.02
N GLY A 48 6.88 -5.11 -5.04
CA GLY A 48 6.03 -4.48 -4.02
C GLY A 48 6.74 -4.20 -2.69
N LYS A 49 8.07 -4.37 -2.63
CA LYS A 49 8.88 -4.13 -1.43
C LYS A 49 9.33 -2.66 -1.34
N THR A 50 8.36 -1.76 -1.19
CA THR A 50 8.60 -0.31 -1.24
C THR A 50 9.58 0.19 -0.19
N ASP A 51 9.57 -0.39 1.02
CA ASP A 51 10.49 0.02 2.10
C ASP A 51 11.95 -0.30 1.78
N LYS A 52 12.22 -1.51 1.24
CA LYS A 52 13.56 -1.89 0.81
C LYS A 52 14.05 -1.05 -0.37
N ALA A 53 13.16 -0.79 -1.32
CA ALA A 53 13.47 0.08 -2.44
C ALA A 53 13.84 1.49 -1.96
N ARG A 54 13.09 2.04 -1.02
CA ARG A 54 13.35 3.35 -0.42
C ARG A 54 14.71 3.39 0.30
N GLU A 55 15.02 2.35 1.06
CA GLU A 55 16.32 2.22 1.74
C GLU A 55 17.48 2.20 0.72
N SER A 56 17.36 1.36 -0.33
CA SER A 56 18.37 1.27 -1.38
C SER A 56 18.56 2.60 -2.12
N LEU A 57 17.47 3.30 -2.47
CA LEU A 57 17.50 4.60 -3.13
C LEU A 57 18.12 5.67 -2.22
N SER A 58 17.79 5.69 -0.93
CA SER A 58 18.38 6.61 0.04
C SER A 58 19.88 6.37 0.20
N ARG A 59 20.30 5.10 0.21
CA ARG A 59 21.71 4.71 0.28
C ARG A 59 22.48 5.22 -0.94
N ILE A 60 21.90 5.15 -2.15
CA ILE A 60 22.53 5.70 -3.35
C ILE A 60 22.81 7.21 -3.20
N ILE A 61 21.83 7.98 -2.74
CA ILE A 61 21.95 9.42 -2.57
C ILE A 61 23.00 9.78 -1.51
N GLN A 62 23.12 8.99 -0.45
CA GLN A 62 24.06 9.26 0.63
C GLN A 62 25.49 8.84 0.27
N GLN A 63 25.66 7.70 -0.38
CA GLN A 63 26.99 7.14 -0.66
C GLN A 63 27.57 7.61 -1.99
N TYR A 64 26.73 7.91 -2.98
CA TYR A 64 27.12 8.27 -4.34
C TYR A 64 26.48 9.59 -4.84
N PRO A 65 26.57 10.71 -4.08
CA PRO A 65 25.79 11.92 -4.35
C PRO A 65 26.10 12.63 -5.67
N ARG A 66 27.24 12.31 -6.31
CA ARG A 66 27.68 12.94 -7.56
C ARG A 66 27.52 12.05 -8.79
N THR A 67 26.70 11.01 -8.70
CA THR A 67 26.46 10.07 -9.79
C THR A 67 25.08 10.32 -10.43
N ASP A 68 24.94 9.92 -11.69
CA ASP A 68 23.65 9.93 -12.38
C ASP A 68 22.64 9.02 -11.67
N GLY A 69 23.12 7.93 -11.05
CA GLY A 69 22.34 7.06 -10.20
C GLY A 69 21.69 7.77 -9.02
N ALA A 70 22.36 8.76 -8.40
CA ALA A 70 21.78 9.54 -7.31
C ALA A 70 20.67 10.48 -7.78
N ALA A 71 20.83 11.09 -8.95
CA ALA A 71 19.78 11.90 -9.56
C ALA A 71 18.54 11.04 -9.88
N ALA A 72 18.74 9.88 -10.50
CA ALA A 72 17.68 8.93 -10.79
C ALA A 72 17.00 8.40 -9.51
N ALA A 73 17.78 8.11 -8.45
CA ALA A 73 17.26 7.67 -7.16
C ALA A 73 16.39 8.74 -6.50
N THR A 74 16.76 10.01 -6.59
CA THR A 74 15.97 11.14 -6.08
C THR A 74 14.60 11.21 -6.77
N VAL A 75 14.57 11.11 -8.09
CA VAL A 75 13.32 11.09 -8.88
C VAL A 75 12.46 9.86 -8.51
N ALA A 76 13.09 8.69 -8.34
CA ALA A 76 12.40 7.48 -7.97
C ALA A 76 11.75 7.59 -6.57
N LEU A 77 12.47 8.16 -5.58
CA LEU A 77 11.93 8.44 -4.25
C LEU A 77 10.74 9.41 -4.27
N MET A 78 10.84 10.47 -5.08
CA MET A 78 9.70 11.38 -5.26
C MET A 78 8.48 10.66 -5.81
N ARG A 79 8.64 9.82 -6.85
CA ARG A 79 7.54 9.04 -7.43
C ARG A 79 6.92 8.09 -6.41
N LEU A 80 7.73 7.38 -5.63
CA LEU A 80 7.23 6.52 -4.56
C LEU A 80 6.44 7.30 -3.52
N GLY A 81 6.92 8.48 -3.13
CA GLY A 81 6.22 9.35 -2.20
C GLY A 81 4.87 9.84 -2.72
N VAL A 82 4.77 10.20 -4.01
CA VAL A 82 3.50 10.57 -4.65
C VAL A 82 2.55 9.38 -4.68
N GLN A 83 3.01 8.21 -5.11
CA GLN A 83 2.19 7.00 -5.17
C GLN A 83 1.63 6.60 -3.80
N GLU A 84 2.42 6.74 -2.73
CA GLU A 84 1.94 6.47 -1.38
C GLU A 84 0.88 7.47 -0.93
N ARG A 85 1.08 8.76 -1.19
CA ARG A 85 0.06 9.78 -0.90
C ARG A 85 -1.25 9.48 -1.61
N ASP A 86 -1.21 9.12 -2.88
CA ASP A 86 -2.38 8.77 -3.67
C ASP A 86 -3.07 7.51 -3.12
N ARG A 87 -2.28 6.51 -2.72
CA ARG A 87 -2.80 5.31 -2.09
C ARG A 87 -3.50 5.61 -0.77
N LEU A 88 -2.85 6.40 0.09
CA LEU A 88 -3.41 6.81 1.37
C LEU A 88 -4.67 7.65 1.19
N ALA A 89 -4.69 8.58 0.22
CA ALA A 89 -5.86 9.38 -0.10
C ALA A 89 -7.05 8.48 -0.50
N LYS A 90 -6.83 7.51 -1.39
CA LYS A 90 -7.86 6.53 -1.78
C LYS A 90 -8.36 5.68 -0.61
N GLN A 91 -7.45 5.24 0.27
CA GLN A 91 -7.83 4.50 1.47
C GLN A 91 -8.68 5.36 2.42
N LEU A 92 -8.30 6.62 2.61
CA LEU A 92 -9.02 7.55 3.45
C LEU A 92 -10.43 7.84 2.92
N GLU A 93 -10.58 7.98 1.60
CA GLU A 93 -11.88 8.10 0.95
C GLU A 93 -12.74 6.84 1.13
N ALA A 94 -12.15 5.65 0.99
CA ALA A 94 -12.86 4.39 1.22
C ALA A 94 -13.37 4.31 2.66
N VAL A 95 -12.51 4.56 3.65
CA VAL A 95 -12.90 4.57 5.07
C VAL A 95 -13.99 5.61 5.36
N ARG A 96 -13.92 6.80 4.73
CA ARG A 96 -14.97 7.82 4.87
C ARG A 96 -16.31 7.34 4.31
N ARG A 97 -16.31 6.69 3.14
CA ARG A 97 -17.53 6.13 2.54
C ARG A 97 -18.13 5.05 3.44
N ASP A 98 -17.29 4.15 3.95
CA ASP A 98 -17.73 3.09 4.85
C ASP A 98 -18.32 3.65 6.16
N ALA A 99 -17.67 4.67 6.74
CA ALA A 99 -18.16 5.34 7.93
C ALA A 99 -19.51 6.06 7.70
N THR A 100 -19.71 6.66 6.52
CA THR A 100 -21.01 7.26 6.17
C THR A 100 -22.10 6.22 5.97
N ALA A 101 -21.79 5.10 5.31
CA ALA A 101 -22.70 3.98 5.15
C ALA A 101 -23.11 3.36 6.50
N GLN A 102 -22.14 3.16 7.39
CA GLN A 102 -22.42 2.67 8.74
C GLN A 102 -23.32 3.63 9.55
N LYS A 103 -23.08 4.94 9.46
CA LYS A 103 -23.96 5.95 10.09
C LYS A 103 -25.39 5.88 9.57
N GLN A 104 -25.56 5.71 8.27
CA GLN A 104 -26.89 5.55 7.67
C GLN A 104 -27.56 4.26 8.14
N GLN A 105 -26.84 3.15 8.21
CA GLN A 105 -27.37 1.90 8.74
C GLN A 105 -27.79 2.02 10.21
N LEU A 106 -26.94 2.66 11.04
CA LEU A 106 -27.28 2.90 12.44
C LEU A 106 -28.53 3.77 12.58
N ALA A 107 -28.66 4.85 11.78
CA ALA A 107 -29.84 5.69 11.79
C ALA A 107 -31.10 4.91 11.36
N ALA A 108 -30.99 4.05 10.35
CA ALA A 108 -32.11 3.20 9.91
C ALA A 108 -32.52 2.19 10.99
N LEU A 109 -31.56 1.54 11.66
CA LEU A 109 -31.82 0.63 12.77
C LEU A 109 -32.44 1.35 13.96
N GLN A 110 -31.98 2.55 14.29
CA GLN A 110 -32.59 3.35 15.35
C GLN A 110 -34.05 3.73 15.01
N ALA A 111 -34.33 4.08 13.76
CA ALA A 111 -35.68 4.34 13.32
C ALA A 111 -36.58 3.09 13.46
N GLN A 112 -36.10 1.92 13.08
CA GLN A 112 -36.83 0.66 13.25
C GLN A 112 -37.09 0.34 14.72
N VAL A 113 -36.10 0.54 15.58
CA VAL A 113 -36.24 0.31 17.03
C VAL A 113 -37.29 1.27 17.62
N THR A 114 -37.26 2.54 17.23
CA THR A 114 -38.30 3.52 17.69
C THR A 114 -39.67 3.18 17.17
N GLU A 115 -39.80 2.71 15.94
CA GLU A 115 -41.06 2.24 15.37
C GLU A 115 -41.62 1.05 16.12
N LEU A 116 -40.78 0.05 16.40
CA LEU A 116 -41.15 -1.13 17.19
C LEU A 116 -41.52 -0.79 18.64
N ALA A 117 -40.81 0.15 19.25
CA ALA A 117 -41.12 0.63 20.61
C ALA A 117 -42.46 1.37 20.69
N ASN A 118 -42.82 2.09 19.63
CA ASN A 118 -44.09 2.83 19.53
C ASN A 118 -45.25 2.00 18.95
N ALA A 119 -44.95 0.79 18.42
CA ALA A 119 -46.01 -0.09 17.93
C ALA A 119 -46.90 -0.56 19.09
N PRO A 120 -48.25 -0.46 18.98
CA PRO A 120 -49.11 -0.95 20.01
C PRO A 120 -48.86 -2.46 20.25
N PRO A 121 -48.90 -2.90 21.52
CA PRO A 121 -48.62 -4.30 21.83
C PRO A 121 -49.57 -5.18 21.01
N LYS A 122 -49.04 -6.01 20.12
CA LYS A 122 -49.85 -7.01 19.43
C LYS A 122 -50.47 -7.89 20.52
N VAL A 123 -51.73 -7.65 20.82
CA VAL A 123 -52.50 -8.59 21.67
C VAL A 123 -52.48 -9.91 20.95
N ILE A 124 -51.65 -10.81 21.45
CA ILE A 124 -51.69 -12.21 21.04
C ILE A 124 -53.08 -12.71 21.55
N VAL A 125 -54.09 -12.63 20.66
CA VAL A 125 -55.35 -13.32 20.92
C VAL A 125 -55.00 -14.78 20.93
N GLU A 126 -54.78 -15.28 22.14
CA GLU A 126 -54.61 -16.68 22.42
C GLU A 126 -55.82 -17.41 21.84
N LYS A 127 -55.61 -18.07 20.71
CA LYS A 127 -56.66 -18.85 20.03
C LYS A 127 -57.20 -19.84 21.08
N PRO A 128 -58.47 -19.76 21.44
CA PRO A 128 -58.99 -20.59 22.51
C PRO A 128 -58.68 -22.04 22.21
N ALA A 129 -58.08 -22.72 23.18
CA ALA A 129 -57.69 -24.11 23.07
C ALA A 129 -58.85 -24.98 22.56
N PRO A 130 -58.64 -25.88 21.58
CA PRO A 130 -59.71 -26.71 21.06
C PRO A 130 -60.30 -27.54 22.22
N LYS A 131 -61.62 -27.39 22.43
CA LYS A 131 -62.37 -28.13 23.45
C LYS A 131 -62.05 -29.62 23.30
N PRO A 132 -61.74 -30.33 24.41
CA PRO A 132 -61.40 -31.74 24.35
C PRO A 132 -62.56 -32.54 23.75
N ALA A 133 -62.32 -33.24 22.66
CA ALA A 133 -63.30 -34.11 21.99
C ALA A 133 -63.87 -35.09 22.98
N LYS A 134 -65.20 -35.08 23.18
CA LYS A 134 -65.92 -36.06 23.99
C LYS A 134 -65.62 -37.46 23.49
N LYS A 135 -65.00 -38.30 24.32
CA LYS A 135 -64.74 -39.71 24.04
C LYS A 135 -66.05 -40.42 23.73
N PRO A 136 -66.15 -41.15 22.61
CA PRO A 136 -67.38 -41.96 22.34
C PRO A 136 -67.56 -43.02 23.40
N ALA A 137 -68.77 -43.06 23.99
CA ALA A 137 -69.18 -44.02 24.98
C ALA A 137 -69.05 -45.45 24.41
N LYS A 138 -68.29 -46.29 25.09
CA LYS A 138 -68.15 -47.74 24.78
C LYS A 138 -69.54 -48.39 24.90
N ARG A 139 -70.17 -48.75 23.79
CA ARG A 139 -71.40 -49.55 23.68
C ARG A 139 -71.09 -50.98 24.14
N ARG A 140 -71.48 -51.28 25.36
CA ARG A 140 -71.40 -52.60 25.94
C ARG A 140 -72.30 -53.57 25.14
N ARG A 141 -71.67 -54.38 24.31
CA ARG A 141 -72.37 -55.49 23.62
C ARG A 141 -72.70 -56.57 24.62
N ARG A 142 -73.97 -56.67 25.01
CA ARG A 142 -74.52 -57.78 25.76
C ARG A 142 -74.56 -58.99 24.83
N ARG A 143 -73.82 -60.03 25.16
CA ARG A 143 -74.00 -61.37 24.55
C ARG A 143 -75.21 -62.07 25.22
N ARG A 144 -76.08 -62.59 24.42
CA ARG A 144 -76.86 -63.78 24.63
C ARG A 144 -76.33 -64.88 23.75
#